data_4c350c37d51cca411fdf6e7c4d7f2fa9
#
_entry.id   4c350c37d51cca411fdf6e7c4d7f2fa9
#
_cell.length_a   1.000
_cell.length_b   1.000
_cell.length_c   1.000
_cell.angle_alpha   90.00
_cell.angle_beta   90.00
_cell.angle_gamma   90.00
#
_symmetry.space_group_name_H-M   'P 1'
#
loop_
_entity.id
_entity.type
_entity.pdbx_description
1 polymer ?
#
loop_
_entity_poly.entity_id
_entity_poly.type
_entity_poly.pdbx_seq_one_letter_code
_entity_poly.pdbx_strand_id
1 'polypeptide(L)'
;MKLHIGGMEKKEGWKILNIQKNDGVDYVGDISDLSQFEDNSIEEIYASHVFEHVKMKKIKNTLRGIHRVMSEKGKFYVSVPDLKLLCKIFLDSNAPTKVKIHALEMMYGGQVDDHDIHYFGWDFELLQDYLLV
;
A
#
# COMPACT_ATOMS: atom_id res chain seq x y z
N MET A 1 18.96 5.00 2.51
CA MET A 1 17.79 5.44 3.34
C MET A 1 16.73 4.36 3.37
N LYS A 2 15.99 4.22 4.49
CA LYS A 2 14.81 3.33 4.58
C LYS A 2 13.55 4.18 4.64
N LEU A 3 12.53 3.82 3.86
CA LEU A 3 11.29 4.58 3.71
C LEU A 3 10.06 3.74 4.09
N HIS A 4 9.30 4.23 5.07
CA HIS A 4 7.99 3.68 5.43
C HIS A 4 6.89 4.53 4.80
N ILE A 5 6.18 3.97 3.83
CA ILE A 5 5.08 4.64 3.14
C ILE A 5 3.77 4.34 3.86
N GLY A 6 3.01 5.37 4.16
CA GLY A 6 1.74 5.27 4.90
C GLY A 6 1.90 5.16 6.42
N GLY A 7 3.15 5.23 6.92
CA GLY A 7 3.40 5.20 8.37
C GLY A 7 2.94 6.47 9.09
N MET A 8 2.69 6.35 10.39
CA MET A 8 2.33 7.46 11.27
C MET A 8 3.26 7.57 12.48
N GLU A 9 3.85 6.45 12.90
CA GLU A 9 4.73 6.38 14.08
C GLU A 9 6.19 6.25 13.67
N LYS A 10 7.03 7.09 14.27
CA LYS A 10 8.49 7.07 14.03
C LYS A 10 9.11 5.76 14.48
N LYS A 11 9.96 5.22 13.61
CA LYS A 11 10.81 4.07 13.89
C LYS A 11 12.26 4.46 13.61
N GLU A 12 13.16 4.12 14.52
CA GLU A 12 14.58 4.41 14.37
C GLU A 12 15.12 3.86 13.04
N GLY A 13 15.86 4.68 12.31
CA GLY A 13 16.44 4.34 11.01
C GLY A 13 15.48 4.42 9.81
N TRP A 14 14.19 4.73 10.04
CA TRP A 14 13.19 4.87 8.99
C TRP A 14 12.70 6.30 8.85
N LYS A 15 12.51 6.74 7.61
CA LYS A 15 11.78 7.95 7.26
C LYS A 15 10.36 7.60 6.87
N ILE A 16 9.42 8.51 7.13
CA ILE A 16 8.00 8.29 6.86
C ILE A 16 7.54 9.22 5.75
N LEU A 17 6.95 8.62 4.70
CA LEU A 17 6.16 9.29 3.68
C LEU A 17 4.68 9.02 3.96
N ASN A 18 3.89 10.06 4.11
CA ASN A 18 2.43 9.93 4.27
C ASN A 18 1.73 11.03 3.46
N ILE A 19 0.54 10.72 2.95
CA ILE A 19 -0.29 11.70 2.24
C ILE A 19 -0.82 12.79 3.18
N GLN A 20 -0.97 12.45 4.46
CA GLN A 20 -1.40 13.37 5.50
C GLN A 20 -0.22 13.85 6.33
N LYS A 21 -0.15 15.16 6.54
CA LYS A 21 0.87 15.77 7.40
C LYS A 21 0.55 15.53 8.87
N ASN A 22 1.51 15.00 9.62
CA ASN A 22 1.50 14.93 11.09
C ASN A 22 2.94 15.00 11.64
N ASP A 23 3.09 15.08 12.96
CA ASP A 23 4.40 15.26 13.62
C ASP A 23 5.37 14.08 13.41
N GLY A 24 4.86 12.90 13.04
CA GLY A 24 5.68 11.72 12.75
C GLY A 24 6.16 11.64 11.31
N VAL A 25 5.61 12.44 10.39
CA VAL A 25 5.86 12.36 8.95
C VAL A 25 7.06 13.21 8.56
N ASP A 26 8.04 12.59 7.91
CA ASP A 26 9.22 13.27 7.37
C ASP A 26 8.95 13.90 5.99
N TYR A 27 8.15 13.21 5.17
CA TYR A 27 7.80 13.62 3.81
C TYR A 27 6.29 13.54 3.60
N VAL A 28 5.68 14.59 3.08
CA VAL A 28 4.27 14.58 2.69
C VAL A 28 4.18 14.26 1.20
N GLY A 29 3.38 13.25 0.84
CA GLY A 29 3.20 12.84 -0.54
C GLY A 29 2.49 11.51 -0.69
N ASP A 30 2.18 11.18 -1.94
CA ASP A 30 1.48 9.96 -2.34
C ASP A 30 2.48 8.95 -2.91
N ILE A 31 2.28 7.66 -2.66
CA ILE A 31 3.10 6.57 -3.21
C ILE A 31 3.16 6.61 -4.75
N SER A 32 2.15 7.17 -5.40
CA SER A 32 2.10 7.28 -6.86
C SER A 32 2.97 8.41 -7.42
N ASP A 33 3.56 9.25 -6.55
CA ASP A 33 4.50 10.31 -6.92
C ASP A 33 5.69 10.36 -5.97
N LEU A 34 6.77 9.69 -6.34
CA LEU A 34 8.03 9.65 -5.60
C LEU A 34 9.09 10.59 -6.19
N SER A 35 8.68 11.62 -6.95
CA SER A 35 9.58 12.56 -7.63
C SER A 35 10.50 13.35 -6.69
N GLN A 36 10.10 13.48 -5.41
CA GLN A 36 10.92 14.13 -4.37
C GLN A 36 12.14 13.30 -3.92
N PHE A 37 12.25 12.05 -4.36
CA PHE A 37 13.38 11.18 -4.04
C PHE A 37 14.28 10.96 -5.26
N GLU A 38 15.59 10.97 -5.04
CA GLU A 38 16.58 10.69 -6.07
C GLU A 38 16.56 9.22 -6.50
N ASP A 39 17.04 8.96 -7.72
CA ASP A 39 17.18 7.61 -8.24
C ASP A 39 18.17 6.80 -7.37
N ASN A 40 17.88 5.52 -7.17
CA ASN A 40 18.72 4.58 -6.40
C ASN A 40 19.08 5.03 -4.97
N SER A 41 18.24 5.88 -4.34
CA SER A 41 18.53 6.47 -3.04
C SER A 41 17.96 5.70 -1.83
N ILE A 42 17.05 4.74 -2.07
CA ILE A 42 16.32 4.04 -1.02
C ILE A 42 16.69 2.56 -0.98
N GLU A 43 17.20 2.12 0.16
CA GLU A 43 17.64 0.74 0.39
C GLU A 43 16.50 -0.20 0.77
N GLU A 44 15.53 0.30 1.52
CA GLU A 44 14.36 -0.47 1.93
C GLU A 44 13.10 0.41 1.86
N ILE A 45 12.05 -0.12 1.22
CA ILE A 45 10.71 0.48 1.20
C ILE A 45 9.75 -0.48 1.90
N TYR A 46 8.98 0.03 2.85
CA TYR A 46 7.91 -0.70 3.52
C TYR A 46 6.58 0.01 3.26
N ALA A 47 5.62 -0.71 2.68
CA ALA A 47 4.28 -0.22 2.38
C ALA A 47 3.25 -1.29 2.78
N SER A 48 2.60 -1.08 3.91
CA SER A 48 1.56 -1.97 4.43
C SER A 48 0.21 -1.28 4.34
N HIS A 49 -0.75 -1.90 3.69
CA HIS A 49 -2.08 -1.34 3.47
C HIS A 49 -2.04 0.05 2.80
N VAL A 50 -1.31 0.15 1.70
CA VAL A 50 -1.16 1.37 0.91
C VAL A 50 -1.53 1.13 -0.57
N PHE A 51 -1.14 -0.02 -1.13
CA PHE A 51 -1.31 -0.30 -2.56
C PHE A 51 -2.76 -0.45 -3.00
N GLU A 52 -3.64 -0.85 -2.12
CA GLU A 52 -5.09 -0.91 -2.37
C GLU A 52 -5.73 0.47 -2.57
N HIS A 53 -5.06 1.52 -2.08
CA HIS A 53 -5.48 2.91 -2.26
C HIS A 53 -4.99 3.53 -3.58
N VAL A 54 -4.17 2.82 -4.34
CA VAL A 54 -3.69 3.27 -5.65
C VAL A 54 -4.73 2.98 -6.73
N LYS A 55 -5.12 3.99 -7.48
CA LYS A 55 -6.06 3.82 -8.61
C LYS A 55 -5.47 2.88 -9.66
N MET A 56 -6.29 1.97 -10.20
CA MET A 56 -5.86 0.95 -11.16
C MET A 56 -4.97 1.52 -12.29
N LYS A 57 -5.36 2.64 -12.88
CA LYS A 57 -4.61 3.29 -13.96
C LYS A 57 -3.22 3.80 -13.56
N LYS A 58 -2.97 3.98 -12.25
CA LYS A 58 -1.70 4.49 -11.74
C LYS A 58 -0.73 3.39 -11.28
N ILE A 59 -1.20 2.14 -11.08
CA ILE A 59 -0.42 1.06 -10.48
C ILE A 59 0.94 0.87 -11.17
N LYS A 60 0.95 0.74 -12.51
CA LYS A 60 2.20 0.53 -13.26
C LYS A 60 3.19 1.68 -13.08
N ASN A 61 2.72 2.92 -13.11
CA ASN A 61 3.59 4.09 -12.91
C ASN A 61 4.09 4.18 -11.46
N THR A 62 3.26 3.81 -10.49
CA THR A 62 3.66 3.70 -9.08
C THR A 62 4.79 2.69 -8.91
N LEU A 63 4.68 1.50 -9.50
CA LEU A 63 5.72 0.47 -9.46
C LEU A 63 7.02 0.92 -10.14
N ARG A 64 6.93 1.62 -11.27
CA ARG A 64 8.11 2.23 -11.91
C ARG A 64 8.78 3.28 -11.03
N GLY A 65 7.98 4.08 -10.33
CA GLY A 65 8.48 5.07 -9.37
C GLY A 65 9.22 4.41 -8.22
N ILE A 66 8.66 3.34 -7.64
CA ILE A 66 9.30 2.55 -6.60
C ILE A 66 10.62 1.95 -7.10
N HIS A 67 10.60 1.31 -8.27
CA HIS A 67 11.81 0.75 -8.87
C HIS A 67 12.90 1.80 -9.11
N ARG A 68 12.52 3.00 -9.60
CA ARG A 68 13.47 4.09 -9.86
C ARG A 68 14.20 4.54 -8.59
N VAL A 69 13.47 4.72 -7.48
CA VAL A 69 14.07 5.25 -6.24
C VAL A 69 14.80 4.19 -5.43
N MET A 70 14.49 2.91 -5.64
CA MET A 70 15.17 1.80 -4.96
C MET A 70 16.59 1.64 -5.45
N SER A 71 17.53 1.40 -4.52
CA SER A 71 18.90 1.00 -4.85
C SER A 71 18.93 -0.39 -5.51
N GLU A 72 20.01 -0.70 -6.23
CA GLU A 72 20.17 -1.97 -6.98
C GLU A 72 19.92 -3.22 -6.13
N LYS A 73 20.28 -3.20 -4.85
CA LYS A 73 20.05 -4.30 -3.89
C LYS A 73 18.91 -3.99 -2.92
N GLY A 74 18.08 -3.00 -3.27
CA GLY A 74 16.98 -2.56 -2.43
C GLY A 74 15.93 -3.64 -2.21
N LYS A 75 15.20 -3.54 -1.09
CA LYS A 75 14.11 -4.45 -0.74
C LYS A 75 12.80 -3.69 -0.64
N PHE A 76 11.77 -4.24 -1.28
CA PHE A 76 10.41 -3.72 -1.17
C PHE A 76 9.53 -4.69 -0.39
N TYR A 77 9.06 -4.25 0.75
CA TYR A 77 8.12 -4.98 1.60
C TYR A 77 6.74 -4.38 1.40
N VAL A 78 5.81 -5.20 0.93
CA VAL A 78 4.44 -4.78 0.66
C VAL A 78 3.45 -5.77 1.24
N SER A 79 2.39 -5.26 1.85
CA SER A 79 1.23 -6.05 2.24
C SER A 79 -0.06 -5.33 1.83
N VAL A 80 -1.04 -6.12 1.43
CA VAL A 80 -2.35 -5.68 0.97
C VAL A 80 -3.42 -6.64 1.50
N PRO A 81 -4.69 -6.22 1.61
CA PRO A 81 -5.77 -7.16 1.89
C PRO A 81 -5.84 -8.25 0.82
N ASP A 82 -6.06 -9.48 1.25
CA ASP A 82 -6.23 -10.63 0.35
C ASP A 82 -7.68 -10.74 -0.13
N LEU A 83 -7.97 -10.22 -1.31
CA LEU A 83 -9.31 -10.24 -1.88
C LEU A 83 -9.84 -11.67 -2.05
N LYS A 84 -8.98 -12.64 -2.37
CA LYS A 84 -9.38 -14.04 -2.52
C LYS A 84 -9.95 -14.61 -1.21
N LEU A 85 -9.27 -14.33 -0.09
CA LEU A 85 -9.75 -14.70 1.24
C LEU A 85 -11.04 -13.96 1.61
N LEU A 86 -11.11 -12.66 1.34
CA LEU A 86 -12.29 -11.84 1.61
C LEU A 86 -13.52 -12.33 0.84
N CYS A 87 -13.35 -12.74 -0.43
CA CYS A 87 -14.42 -13.35 -1.21
C CYS A 87 -14.90 -14.67 -0.59
N LYS A 88 -13.99 -15.52 -0.13
CA LYS A 88 -14.35 -16.78 0.56
C LYS A 88 -15.18 -16.52 1.83
N ILE A 89 -14.77 -15.54 2.63
CA ILE A 89 -15.50 -15.13 3.83
C ILE A 89 -16.90 -14.63 3.47
N PHE A 90 -17.00 -13.78 2.45
CA PHE A 90 -18.29 -13.21 2.02
C PHE A 90 -19.26 -14.29 1.47
N LEU A 91 -18.72 -15.29 0.77
CA LEU A 91 -19.52 -16.40 0.19
C LEU A 91 -19.89 -17.47 1.23
N ASP A 92 -19.27 -17.50 2.39
CA ASP A 92 -19.59 -18.47 3.44
C ASP A 92 -20.98 -18.21 4.00
N SER A 93 -21.92 -19.16 3.77
CA SER A 93 -23.29 -19.07 4.25
C SER A 93 -23.41 -19.07 5.78
N ASN A 94 -22.40 -19.58 6.49
CA ASN A 94 -22.36 -19.63 7.95
C ASN A 94 -21.69 -18.39 8.57
N ALA A 95 -21.11 -17.51 7.75
CA ALA A 95 -20.47 -16.30 8.28
C ALA A 95 -21.52 -15.34 8.86
N PRO A 96 -21.35 -14.87 10.13
CA PRO A 96 -22.23 -13.86 10.70
C PRO A 96 -22.23 -12.56 9.87
N THR A 97 -23.32 -11.83 9.88
CA THR A 97 -23.44 -10.52 9.17
C THR A 97 -22.30 -9.56 9.52
N LYS A 98 -21.92 -9.49 10.80
CA LYS A 98 -20.79 -8.66 11.26
C LYS A 98 -19.48 -9.00 10.55
N VAL A 99 -19.21 -10.28 10.35
CA VAL A 99 -18.00 -10.75 9.65
C VAL A 99 -18.05 -10.37 8.16
N LYS A 100 -19.22 -10.51 7.53
CA LYS A 100 -19.42 -10.10 6.12
C LYS A 100 -19.24 -8.59 5.95
N ILE A 101 -19.77 -7.78 6.86
CA ILE A 101 -19.59 -6.31 6.83
C ILE A 101 -18.11 -5.97 6.95
N HIS A 102 -17.38 -6.60 7.87
CA HIS A 102 -15.93 -6.38 8.00
C HIS A 102 -15.17 -6.77 6.73
N ALA A 103 -15.54 -7.86 6.07
CA ALA A 103 -14.96 -8.23 4.78
C ALA A 103 -15.21 -7.15 3.70
N LEU A 104 -16.40 -6.55 3.66
CA LEU A 104 -16.71 -5.45 2.75
C LEU A 104 -15.89 -4.19 3.06
N GLU A 105 -15.67 -3.86 4.32
CA GLU A 105 -14.80 -2.74 4.71
C GLU A 105 -13.36 -2.97 4.26
N MET A 106 -12.87 -4.20 4.33
CA MET A 106 -11.54 -4.56 3.81
C MET A 106 -11.47 -4.56 2.28
N MET A 107 -12.58 -4.83 1.57
CA MET A 107 -12.65 -4.75 0.11
C MET A 107 -12.72 -3.31 -0.39
N TYR A 108 -13.54 -2.47 0.23
CA TYR A 108 -13.87 -1.12 -0.25
C TYR A 108 -13.20 0.01 0.52
N GLY A 109 -12.51 -0.29 1.61
CA GLY A 109 -11.95 0.66 2.56
C GLY A 109 -12.96 1.08 3.62
N GLY A 110 -12.48 1.64 4.72
CA GLY A 110 -13.31 2.14 5.81
C GLY A 110 -14.09 3.40 5.44
N GLN A 111 -13.64 4.12 4.41
CA GLN A 111 -14.29 5.31 3.83
C GLN A 111 -14.52 6.43 4.86
N VAL A 112 -13.63 6.52 5.84
CA VAL A 112 -13.69 7.59 6.86
C VAL A 112 -13.29 8.94 6.28
N ASP A 113 -12.51 8.96 5.21
CA ASP A 113 -12.14 10.13 4.42
C ASP A 113 -11.83 9.74 2.97
N ASP A 114 -11.47 10.72 2.12
CA ASP A 114 -11.18 10.51 0.70
C ASP A 114 -9.92 9.66 0.43
N HIS A 115 -9.07 9.44 1.45
CA HIS A 115 -7.87 8.62 1.35
C HIS A 115 -8.08 7.18 1.81
N ASP A 116 -9.25 6.86 2.38
CA ASP A 116 -9.59 5.55 2.91
C ASP A 116 -10.54 4.77 1.98
N ILE A 117 -10.30 4.88 0.68
CA ILE A 117 -11.02 4.14 -0.37
C ILE A 117 -10.09 3.13 -1.00
N HIS A 118 -10.52 1.86 -1.07
CA HIS A 118 -9.79 0.82 -1.79
C HIS A 118 -10.23 0.84 -3.26
N TYR A 119 -9.31 1.18 -4.15
CA TYR A 119 -9.56 1.26 -5.60
C TYR A 119 -9.23 -0.02 -6.34
N PHE A 120 -8.49 -0.93 -5.72
CA PHE A 120 -8.03 -2.16 -6.34
C PHE A 120 -7.99 -3.31 -5.33
N GLY A 121 -8.47 -4.49 -5.74
CA GLY A 121 -8.39 -5.70 -4.94
C GLY A 121 -7.19 -6.55 -5.35
N TRP A 122 -6.40 -6.94 -4.37
CA TRP A 122 -5.21 -7.75 -4.55
C TRP A 122 -5.39 -9.16 -3.98
N ASP A 123 -4.78 -10.14 -4.62
CA ASP A 123 -4.38 -11.40 -4.01
C ASP A 123 -2.88 -11.61 -4.23
N PHE A 124 -2.33 -12.68 -3.67
CA PHE A 124 -0.90 -12.95 -3.77
C PHE A 124 -0.44 -13.12 -5.23
N GLU A 125 -1.17 -13.88 -6.03
CA GLU A 125 -0.82 -14.18 -7.42
C GLU A 125 -0.82 -12.90 -8.26
N LEU A 126 -1.86 -12.10 -8.15
CA LEU A 126 -1.97 -10.83 -8.87
C LEU A 126 -0.88 -9.83 -8.46
N LEU A 127 -0.60 -9.72 -7.16
CA LEU A 127 0.49 -8.87 -6.67
C LEU A 127 1.84 -9.33 -7.21
N GLN A 128 2.10 -10.63 -7.18
CA GLN A 128 3.33 -11.22 -7.73
C GLN A 128 3.47 -10.92 -9.22
N ASP A 129 2.42 -11.10 -10.01
CA ASP A 129 2.44 -10.83 -11.45
C ASP A 129 2.79 -9.36 -11.76
N TYR A 130 2.24 -8.43 -10.98
CA TYR A 130 2.55 -7.01 -11.13
C TYR A 130 4.00 -6.65 -10.73
N LEU A 131 4.56 -7.35 -9.74
CA LEU A 131 5.93 -7.10 -9.25
C LEU A 131 7.01 -7.72 -10.15
N LEU A 132 6.67 -8.73 -10.97
CA LEU A 132 7.61 -9.43 -11.84
C LEU A 132 7.72 -8.81 -13.26
N VAL A 133 7.00 -7.76 -13.58
CA VAL A 133 6.95 -7.15 -14.93
C VAL A 133 8.02 -6.06 -15.10
#